data_d16bcb954af7b7d72fb9de23640bd866
#
_entry.id   d16bcb954af7b7d72fb9de23640bd866
#
_cell.length_a   1.000
_cell.length_b   1.000
_cell.length_c   1.000
_cell.angle_alpha   90.00
_cell.angle_beta   90.00
_cell.angle_gamma   90.00
#
_symmetry.space_group_name_H-M   'P 1'
#
loop_
_entity.id
_entity.type
_entity.pdbx_description
1 polymer ?
#
loop_
_entity_poly.entity_id
_entity_poly.type
_entity_poly.pdbx_seq_one_letter_code
_entity_poly.pdbx_strand_id
1 'polypeptide(L)'
;MHTRSNYLNHKTAAGAKAIDLKKIMTRWMLMGLLTTGALLMTAKVLAADANPYEKNYKAQNTGNLVSLQANPDTKIYVSSHNDEDNISMLESGYDMMGSSGFDGSGVLPELALQHAKAIKADTVLIYKKYGSAVNSASKLDLIREAAKKGGEIDDKDLKEESIQYKYYASYWAKLPTPLLGVHIIKLASRDAETEQVVEKKGLKVLAVIKDSPAAKAGLLSGDVLLKISDVELNKPEELSPLVRKLQGQNVAIEYERGGNKNIAKAQINTR
;
A
#
# COMPACT_ATOMS: atom_id res chain seq x y z
N MET A 1 72.30 34.14 -26.09
CA MET A 1 71.97 35.53 -25.81
C MET A 1 71.30 35.52 -24.40
N HIS A 2 72.06 35.86 -23.42
CA HIS A 2 72.06 37.08 -22.61
C HIS A 2 70.74 37.26 -21.88
N THR A 3 70.60 37.45 -20.58
CA THR A 3 71.53 37.76 -19.48
C THR A 3 70.76 37.79 -18.17
N ARG A 4 71.41 37.33 -17.09
CA ARG A 4 71.56 37.91 -15.73
C ARG A 4 70.29 38.25 -14.92
N SER A 5 70.14 37.62 -13.76
CA SER A 5 70.85 37.91 -12.47
C SER A 5 70.36 39.17 -11.75
N ASN A 6 69.92 39.02 -10.52
CA ASN A 6 70.47 39.56 -9.28
C ASN A 6 69.50 39.38 -8.11
N TYR A 7 69.88 38.61 -7.14
CA TYR A 7 70.25 38.94 -5.74
C TYR A 7 69.60 40.20 -5.12
N LEU A 8 68.95 40.02 -3.99
CA LEU A 8 69.37 40.70 -2.74
C LEU A 8 68.66 40.12 -1.51
N ASN A 9 69.51 39.74 -0.57
CA ASN A 9 69.21 39.45 0.81
C ASN A 9 68.66 40.65 1.55
N HIS A 10 67.69 40.44 2.49
CA HIS A 10 67.75 41.17 3.77
C HIS A 10 67.21 40.30 4.93
N LYS A 11 68.10 40.06 5.86
CA LYS A 11 67.85 39.61 7.22
C LYS A 11 67.03 40.67 7.96
N THR A 12 66.05 40.25 8.75
CA THR A 12 65.83 40.83 10.07
C THR A 12 65.17 39.78 10.98
N ALA A 13 65.89 39.53 12.04
CA ALA A 13 65.45 38.75 13.18
C ALA A 13 64.57 39.61 14.07
N ALA A 14 63.44 39.09 14.56
CA ALA A 14 62.80 39.58 15.78
C ALA A 14 61.93 38.55 16.43
N GLY A 15 62.32 38.00 17.55
CA GLY A 15 61.51 37.79 18.71
C GLY A 15 60.34 36.83 18.64
N ALA A 16 60.61 35.53 18.66
CA ALA A 16 59.59 34.54 19.00
C ALA A 16 59.36 34.62 20.54
N LYS A 17 58.29 35.30 20.96
CA LYS A 17 57.74 35.13 22.31
C LYS A 17 57.21 33.74 22.46
N ALA A 18 57.82 32.98 23.37
CA ALA A 18 57.34 31.64 23.75
C ALA A 18 55.87 31.76 24.23
N ILE A 19 54.98 31.16 23.50
CA ILE A 19 53.56 31.04 23.84
C ILE A 19 53.45 30.01 24.94
N ASP A 20 53.04 30.45 26.12
CA ASP A 20 52.86 29.58 27.28
C ASP A 20 51.65 28.65 27.05
N LEU A 21 51.96 27.44 26.52
CA LEU A 21 50.98 26.41 26.20
C LEU A 21 50.11 26.02 27.40
N LYS A 22 50.62 26.20 28.64
CA LYS A 22 49.86 25.86 29.86
C LYS A 22 48.68 26.79 30.07
N LYS A 23 48.82 28.09 29.75
CA LYS A 23 47.73 29.06 29.87
C LYS A 23 46.64 28.87 28.79
N ILE A 24 47.00 28.36 27.62
CA ILE A 24 46.04 28.07 26.55
C ILE A 24 45.26 26.81 26.91
N MET A 25 45.91 25.77 27.40
CA MET A 25 45.22 24.51 27.80
C MET A 25 44.21 24.77 28.93
N THR A 26 44.54 25.59 29.92
CA THR A 26 43.63 25.88 31.05
C THR A 26 42.41 26.70 30.61
N ARG A 27 42.55 27.60 29.62
CA ARG A 27 41.41 28.35 29.07
C ARG A 27 40.51 27.49 28.21
N TRP A 28 41.04 26.50 27.49
CA TRP A 28 40.25 25.56 26.69
C TRP A 28 39.56 24.52 27.57
N MET A 29 40.15 24.12 28.70
CA MET A 29 39.53 23.17 29.63
C MET A 29 38.38 23.80 30.42
N LEU A 30 38.44 25.12 30.71
CA LEU A 30 37.33 25.86 31.33
C LEU A 30 36.18 26.20 30.34
N MET A 31 36.47 26.31 29.05
CA MET A 31 35.48 26.56 28.03
C MET A 31 34.77 25.26 27.58
N GLY A 32 35.45 24.09 27.73
CA GLY A 32 34.89 22.77 27.46
C GLY A 32 33.88 22.30 28.52
N LEU A 33 33.97 22.81 29.77
CA LEU A 33 33.07 22.38 30.85
C LEU A 33 31.75 23.17 30.88
N LEU A 34 31.67 24.30 30.18
CA LEU A 34 30.45 25.12 30.09
C LEU A 34 29.56 24.77 28.89
N THR A 35 30.09 24.01 27.92
CA THR A 35 29.31 23.60 26.73
C THR A 35 28.70 22.22 26.83
N THR A 36 29.08 21.39 27.80
CA THR A 36 28.50 20.07 28.04
C THR A 36 27.25 20.09 28.93
N GLY A 37 26.93 21.23 29.56
CA GLY A 37 25.75 21.38 30.41
C GLY A 37 24.46 21.80 29.71
N ALA A 38 24.50 22.20 28.43
CA ALA A 38 23.35 22.80 27.74
C ALA A 38 22.76 21.90 26.63
N LEU A 39 23.18 20.62 26.48
CA LEU A 39 22.67 19.74 25.43
C LEU A 39 21.91 18.54 25.98
N LEU A 40 21.39 18.62 27.20
CA LEU A 40 20.30 17.78 27.69
C LEU A 40 18.97 18.55 27.62
N MET A 41 18.75 19.27 26.52
CA MET A 41 17.40 19.47 26.06
C MET A 41 16.93 18.11 25.58
N THR A 42 16.23 17.41 26.47
CA THR A 42 15.36 16.31 26.11
C THR A 42 14.56 16.76 24.89
N ALA A 43 15.02 16.36 23.70
CA ALA A 43 14.10 16.21 22.60
C ALA A 43 13.04 15.26 23.13
N LYS A 44 11.93 15.79 23.63
CA LYS A 44 10.68 15.06 23.58
C LYS A 44 10.52 14.76 22.11
N VAL A 45 11.00 13.60 21.67
CA VAL A 45 10.50 12.94 20.51
C VAL A 45 9.01 12.84 20.83
N LEU A 46 8.24 13.79 20.32
CA LEU A 46 6.82 13.61 20.15
C LEU A 46 6.78 12.29 19.41
N ALA A 47 6.40 11.23 20.12
CA ALA A 47 6.08 9.97 19.48
C ALA A 47 5.04 10.38 18.46
N ALA A 48 5.45 10.49 17.20
CA ALA A 48 4.53 10.72 16.11
C ALA A 48 3.53 9.59 16.24
N ASP A 49 2.25 9.92 16.43
CA ASP A 49 1.21 8.93 16.53
C ASP A 49 1.41 7.94 15.41
N ALA A 50 1.56 6.66 15.77
CA ALA A 50 1.91 5.62 14.81
C ALA A 50 0.89 5.67 13.66
N ASN A 51 1.38 5.75 12.42
CA ASN A 51 0.53 5.81 11.24
C ASN A 51 -0.51 4.68 11.27
N PRO A 52 -1.82 4.97 11.40
CA PRO A 52 -2.84 3.95 11.56
C PRO A 52 -2.98 3.03 10.36
N TYR A 53 -2.64 3.50 9.16
CA TYR A 53 -2.63 2.66 7.95
C TYR A 53 -1.50 1.63 8.00
N GLU A 54 -0.32 2.00 8.47
CA GLU A 54 0.82 1.09 8.68
C GLU A 54 0.52 0.06 9.76
N LYS A 55 0.02 0.52 10.93
CA LYS A 55 -0.31 -0.34 12.07
C LYS A 55 -1.33 -1.43 11.72
N ASN A 56 -2.29 -1.12 10.86
CA ASN A 56 -3.37 -2.02 10.48
C ASN A 56 -3.16 -2.66 9.10
N TYR A 57 -1.97 -2.56 8.53
CA TYR A 57 -1.66 -3.18 7.24
C TYR A 57 -1.63 -4.70 7.34
N LYS A 58 -2.32 -5.33 6.39
CA LYS A 58 -2.32 -6.79 6.19
C LYS A 58 -1.88 -7.07 4.76
N ALA A 59 -0.72 -7.70 4.60
CA ALA A 59 -0.28 -8.17 3.30
C ALA A 59 -1.23 -9.27 2.81
N GLN A 60 -1.66 -9.18 1.56
CA GLN A 60 -2.59 -10.15 0.96
C GLN A 60 -1.85 -11.28 0.26
N ASN A 61 -0.61 -11.06 -0.11
CA ASN A 61 0.18 -12.02 -0.87
C ASN A 61 1.40 -12.47 -0.08
N THR A 62 1.59 -13.76 0.06
CA THR A 62 2.82 -14.37 0.60
C THR A 62 3.96 -14.35 -0.41
N GLY A 63 3.68 -14.04 -1.68
CA GLY A 63 4.65 -13.82 -2.73
C GLY A 63 5.15 -12.37 -2.70
N ASN A 64 6.39 -12.14 -3.10
CA ASN A 64 7.04 -10.83 -3.16
C ASN A 64 6.45 -9.96 -4.28
N LEU A 65 5.15 -9.64 -4.20
CA LEU A 65 4.53 -8.69 -5.11
C LEU A 65 5.09 -7.29 -4.81
N VAL A 66 5.87 -6.78 -5.73
CA VAL A 66 6.49 -5.45 -5.66
C VAL A 66 6.25 -4.70 -6.97
N SER A 67 6.31 -3.39 -6.92
CA SER A 67 6.29 -2.57 -8.13
C SER A 67 7.41 -2.97 -9.10
N LEU A 68 7.14 -2.84 -10.40
CA LEU A 68 8.14 -2.99 -11.46
C LEU A 68 9.23 -1.90 -11.39
N GLN A 69 8.93 -0.79 -10.72
CA GLN A 69 9.85 0.31 -10.51
C GLN A 69 10.46 0.24 -9.11
N ALA A 70 11.77 0.45 -9.01
CA ALA A 70 12.46 0.47 -7.72
C ALA A 70 11.95 1.59 -6.79
N ASN A 71 11.54 2.72 -7.38
CA ASN A 71 10.95 3.87 -6.69
C ASN A 71 9.72 4.35 -7.50
N PRO A 72 8.55 3.76 -7.30
CA PRO A 72 7.36 4.15 -8.03
C PRO A 72 6.89 5.55 -7.62
N ASP A 73 6.38 6.32 -8.59
CA ASP A 73 5.63 7.53 -8.33
C ASP A 73 4.21 7.15 -7.86
N THR A 74 4.11 6.81 -6.57
CA THR A 74 2.89 6.29 -5.96
C THR A 74 1.72 7.24 -6.14
N LYS A 75 0.66 6.79 -6.79
CA LYS A 75 -0.58 7.54 -6.96
C LYS A 75 -1.55 7.25 -5.81
N ILE A 76 -2.31 8.29 -5.43
CA ILE A 76 -3.35 8.20 -4.41
C ILE A 76 -4.70 8.58 -5.02
N TYR A 77 -5.71 7.79 -4.72
CA TYR A 77 -7.09 8.06 -5.12
C TYR A 77 -8.03 7.84 -3.94
N VAL A 78 -9.04 8.69 -3.82
CA VAL A 78 -10.11 8.56 -2.82
C VAL A 78 -11.40 8.22 -3.57
N SER A 79 -12.06 7.15 -3.14
CA SER A 79 -13.30 6.66 -3.77
C SER A 79 -14.29 6.18 -2.72
N SER A 80 -15.50 5.88 -3.18
CA SER A 80 -16.59 5.26 -2.41
C SER A 80 -17.02 3.90 -2.99
N HIS A 81 -16.43 3.45 -4.11
CA HIS A 81 -16.85 2.29 -4.91
C HIS A 81 -15.80 1.16 -4.83
N ASN A 82 -15.56 0.65 -3.62
CA ASN A 82 -14.48 -0.30 -3.36
C ASN A 82 -14.46 -1.51 -4.32
N ASP A 83 -15.59 -2.18 -4.50
CA ASP A 83 -15.63 -3.42 -5.28
C ASP A 83 -15.40 -3.16 -6.78
N GLU A 84 -16.00 -2.09 -7.32
CA GLU A 84 -15.84 -1.68 -8.71
C GLU A 84 -14.41 -1.22 -9.00
N ASP A 85 -13.82 -0.44 -8.08
CA ASP A 85 -12.45 0.02 -8.21
C ASP A 85 -11.46 -1.14 -8.14
N ASN A 86 -11.67 -2.12 -7.26
CA ASN A 86 -10.83 -3.31 -7.17
C ASN A 86 -10.84 -4.09 -8.49
N ILE A 87 -12.01 -4.30 -9.09
CA ILE A 87 -12.12 -4.95 -10.41
C ILE A 87 -11.42 -4.12 -11.47
N SER A 88 -11.64 -2.80 -11.49
CA SER A 88 -10.99 -1.89 -12.44
C SER A 88 -9.46 -1.92 -12.33
N MET A 89 -8.90 -2.03 -11.11
CA MET A 89 -7.46 -2.18 -10.89
C MET A 89 -6.95 -3.50 -11.47
N LEU A 90 -7.64 -4.61 -11.21
CA LEU A 90 -7.29 -5.92 -11.78
C LEU A 90 -7.32 -5.89 -13.31
N GLU A 91 -8.37 -5.33 -13.91
CA GLU A 91 -8.49 -5.16 -15.37
C GLU A 91 -7.42 -4.26 -15.96
N SER A 92 -6.94 -3.30 -15.18
CA SER A 92 -5.86 -2.39 -15.57
C SER A 92 -4.47 -3.01 -15.37
N GLY A 93 -4.40 -4.29 -14.98
CA GLY A 93 -3.15 -5.05 -14.81
C GLY A 93 -2.37 -4.68 -13.56
N TYR A 94 -3.09 -4.36 -12.48
CA TYR A 94 -2.53 -4.27 -11.13
C TYR A 94 -2.93 -5.50 -10.32
N ASP A 95 -2.18 -5.79 -9.27
CA ASP A 95 -2.56 -6.77 -8.26
C ASP A 95 -2.40 -6.19 -6.87
N MET A 96 -3.22 -6.67 -5.92
CA MET A 96 -3.28 -6.11 -4.58
C MET A 96 -2.13 -6.63 -3.71
N MET A 97 -1.30 -5.72 -3.22
CA MET A 97 -0.22 -6.03 -2.28
C MET A 97 -0.75 -6.30 -0.87
N GLY A 98 -1.79 -5.59 -0.48
CA GLY A 98 -2.42 -5.70 0.83
C GLY A 98 -3.41 -4.57 1.09
N SER A 99 -3.95 -4.54 2.29
CA SER A 99 -4.93 -3.54 2.70
C SER A 99 -4.80 -3.15 4.16
N SER A 100 -5.33 -1.98 4.52
CA SER A 100 -5.46 -1.50 5.89
C SER A 100 -6.92 -1.18 6.18
N GLY A 101 -7.44 -1.62 7.31
CA GLY A 101 -8.81 -1.32 7.73
C GLY A 101 -8.87 -1.04 9.23
N PHE A 102 -9.51 0.07 9.61
CA PHE A 102 -9.64 0.47 11.02
C PHE A 102 -10.75 1.54 11.20
N ASP A 103 -11.17 1.71 12.43
CA ASP A 103 -12.06 2.78 12.83
C ASP A 103 -11.26 3.95 13.42
N GLY A 104 -11.65 5.18 13.13
CA GLY A 104 -10.94 6.36 13.61
C GLY A 104 -11.68 7.67 13.32
N SER A 105 -11.13 8.79 13.79
CA SER A 105 -11.63 10.13 13.50
C SER A 105 -10.50 11.02 12.99
N GLY A 106 -10.79 11.85 11.99
CA GLY A 106 -9.85 12.86 11.51
C GLY A 106 -8.57 12.32 10.86
N VAL A 107 -8.54 11.06 10.39
CA VAL A 107 -7.36 10.47 9.78
C VAL A 107 -7.15 11.02 8.37
N LEU A 108 -5.94 11.51 8.10
CA LEU A 108 -5.57 12.15 6.84
C LEU A 108 -5.19 11.10 5.77
N PRO A 109 -5.60 11.30 4.50
CA PRO A 109 -5.23 10.44 3.38
C PRO A 109 -3.71 10.35 3.14
N GLU A 110 -2.97 11.41 3.47
CA GLU A 110 -1.52 11.50 3.31
C GLU A 110 -0.78 10.41 4.10
N LEU A 111 -1.34 9.94 5.22
CA LEU A 111 -0.79 8.84 6.00
C LEU A 111 -0.86 7.50 5.25
N ALA A 112 -1.92 7.29 4.46
CA ALA A 112 -2.00 6.12 3.57
C ALA A 112 -0.96 6.22 2.44
N LEU A 113 -0.78 7.41 1.86
CA LEU A 113 0.25 7.64 0.84
C LEU A 113 1.66 7.43 1.41
N GLN A 114 1.91 7.87 2.64
CA GLN A 114 3.19 7.65 3.30
C GLN A 114 3.49 6.15 3.45
N HIS A 115 2.52 5.36 3.92
CA HIS A 115 2.66 3.92 4.02
C HIS A 115 2.81 3.25 2.64
N ALA A 116 2.01 3.67 1.64
CA ALA A 116 2.10 3.17 0.27
C ALA A 116 3.52 3.35 -0.33
N LYS A 117 4.13 4.52 -0.11
CA LYS A 117 5.52 4.79 -0.53
C LYS A 117 6.52 3.90 0.23
N ALA A 118 6.33 3.69 1.52
CA ALA A 118 7.20 2.84 2.33
C ALA A 118 7.22 1.38 1.84
N ILE A 119 6.06 0.84 1.42
CA ILE A 119 5.95 -0.50 0.85
C ILE A 119 6.15 -0.54 -0.67
N LYS A 120 6.47 0.61 -1.30
CA LYS A 120 6.69 0.76 -2.74
C LYS A 120 5.49 0.33 -3.60
N ALA A 121 4.28 0.69 -3.19
CA ALA A 121 3.10 0.50 -4.00
C ALA A 121 3.04 1.51 -5.15
N ASP A 122 2.56 1.10 -6.33
CA ASP A 122 2.33 2.01 -7.45
C ASP A 122 1.09 2.89 -7.23
N THR A 123 0.08 2.35 -6.53
CA THR A 123 -1.18 3.03 -6.28
C THR A 123 -1.74 2.66 -4.92
N VAL A 124 -2.36 3.63 -4.25
CA VAL A 124 -3.20 3.42 -3.07
C VAL A 124 -4.60 3.98 -3.32
N LEU A 125 -5.62 3.17 -3.05
CA LEU A 125 -7.02 3.57 -3.07
C LEU A 125 -7.50 3.70 -1.62
N ILE A 126 -8.18 4.81 -1.31
CA ILE A 126 -8.66 5.12 0.04
C ILE A 126 -10.17 5.23 0.02
N TYR A 127 -10.78 4.60 1.00
CA TYR A 127 -12.21 4.61 1.23
C TYR A 127 -12.50 5.07 2.65
N LYS A 128 -13.49 5.95 2.78
CA LYS A 128 -13.98 6.45 4.06
C LYS A 128 -15.49 6.28 4.09
N LYS A 129 -15.96 5.45 5.01
CA LYS A 129 -17.39 5.26 5.23
C LYS A 129 -17.75 5.80 6.61
N TYR A 130 -18.90 6.45 6.69
CA TYR A 130 -19.45 6.86 7.97
C TYR A 130 -19.62 5.64 8.86
N GLY A 131 -18.94 5.66 10.02
CA GLY A 131 -19.21 4.72 11.10
C GLY A 131 -20.49 5.16 11.82
N SER A 132 -20.89 4.55 12.85
CA SER A 132 -21.99 5.04 13.68
C SER A 132 -21.56 6.34 14.38
N ALA A 133 -22.40 7.38 14.37
CA ALA A 133 -22.33 8.34 15.44
C ALA A 133 -22.67 7.57 16.71
N VAL A 134 -21.68 7.41 17.57
CA VAL A 134 -21.96 6.92 18.91
C VAL A 134 -22.92 7.95 19.50
N ASN A 135 -24.21 7.58 19.55
CA ASN A 135 -25.23 8.20 20.39
C ASN A 135 -25.69 9.64 20.15
N SER A 136 -25.95 10.07 18.91
CA SER A 136 -26.82 11.27 18.75
C SER A 136 -28.23 11.01 19.36
N ALA A 137 -28.72 9.78 19.33
CA ALA A 137 -29.97 9.38 19.99
C ALA A 137 -29.85 9.42 21.52
N SER A 138 -28.76 8.93 22.09
CA SER A 138 -28.53 8.94 23.54
C SER A 138 -28.32 10.37 24.09
N LYS A 139 -27.70 11.25 23.30
CA LYS A 139 -27.50 12.67 23.67
C LYS A 139 -28.82 13.42 23.72
N LEU A 140 -29.72 13.18 22.79
CA LEU A 140 -31.07 13.71 22.79
C LEU A 140 -31.92 13.14 23.96
N ASP A 141 -31.71 11.86 24.25
CA ASP A 141 -32.42 11.19 25.38
C ASP A 141 -31.87 11.70 26.72
N LEU A 142 -30.57 11.91 26.88
CA LEU A 142 -29.97 12.54 28.05
C LEU A 142 -30.48 13.96 28.29
N ILE A 143 -30.51 14.78 27.24
CA ILE A 143 -31.09 16.14 27.30
C ILE A 143 -32.54 16.12 27.67
N ARG A 144 -33.32 15.17 27.08
CA ARG A 144 -34.76 15.00 27.40
C ARG A 144 -35.01 14.51 28.83
N GLU A 145 -34.18 13.58 29.32
CA GLU A 145 -34.24 13.13 30.71
C GLU A 145 -33.87 14.20 31.73
N ALA A 146 -32.78 14.94 31.46
CA ALA A 146 -32.38 16.07 32.30
C ALA A 146 -33.46 17.16 32.34
N ALA A 147 -34.06 17.49 31.18
CA ALA A 147 -35.15 18.45 31.09
C ALA A 147 -36.41 17.98 31.90
N LYS A 148 -36.68 16.68 31.95
CA LYS A 148 -37.77 16.12 32.73
C LYS A 148 -37.52 16.11 34.24
N LYS A 149 -36.27 15.96 34.66
CA LYS A 149 -35.86 15.86 36.06
C LYS A 149 -35.47 17.21 36.67
N GLY A 150 -35.47 18.33 35.89
CA GLY A 150 -35.02 19.66 36.35
C GLY A 150 -33.56 19.66 36.80
N GLY A 151 -32.75 18.72 36.29
CA GLY A 151 -31.37 18.52 36.63
C GLY A 151 -30.42 19.24 35.70
N GLU A 152 -29.25 19.54 36.21
CA GLU A 152 -28.10 20.05 35.42
C GLU A 152 -27.50 18.93 34.61
N ILE A 153 -27.07 19.26 33.38
CA ILE A 153 -26.30 18.34 32.52
C ILE A 153 -24.81 18.70 32.73
N ASP A 154 -23.97 17.70 33.06
CA ASP A 154 -22.54 17.91 33.18
C ASP A 154 -21.95 18.22 31.79
N ASP A 155 -21.07 19.21 31.71
CA ASP A 155 -20.34 19.57 30.49
C ASP A 155 -19.60 18.39 29.85
N LYS A 156 -19.28 17.37 30.65
CA LYS A 156 -18.66 16.11 30.17
C LYS A 156 -19.62 15.28 29.33
N ASP A 157 -20.91 15.32 29.65
CA ASP A 157 -21.93 14.59 28.88
C ASP A 157 -22.35 15.31 27.61
N LEU A 158 -21.97 16.60 27.47
CA LEU A 158 -22.17 17.42 26.29
C LEU A 158 -20.96 17.44 25.35
N LYS A 159 -19.82 16.85 25.72
CA LYS A 159 -18.66 16.78 24.84
C LYS A 159 -19.06 16.18 23.49
N GLU A 160 -18.69 16.88 22.42
CA GLU A 160 -18.85 16.37 21.07
C GLU A 160 -18.04 15.06 20.95
N GLU A 161 -18.75 13.95 20.91
CA GLU A 161 -18.11 12.68 20.58
C GLU A 161 -17.58 12.77 19.15
N SER A 162 -16.32 12.47 18.99
CA SER A 162 -15.67 12.48 17.67
C SER A 162 -16.39 11.50 16.73
N ILE A 163 -16.85 11.99 15.61
CA ILE A 163 -17.46 11.16 14.56
C ILE A 163 -16.48 10.08 14.18
N GLN A 164 -16.84 8.83 14.39
CA GLN A 164 -16.04 7.68 13.99
C GLN A 164 -16.33 7.33 12.54
N TYR A 165 -15.27 7.13 11.78
CA TYR A 165 -15.32 6.67 10.39
C TYR A 165 -14.63 5.32 10.26
N LYS A 166 -15.13 4.49 9.36
CA LYS A 166 -14.41 3.30 8.90
C LYS A 166 -13.50 3.70 7.76
N TYR A 167 -12.22 3.57 7.99
CA TYR A 167 -11.19 3.78 6.97
C TYR A 167 -10.76 2.46 6.38
N TYR A 168 -10.60 2.44 5.08
CA TYR A 168 -10.01 1.32 4.36
C TYR A 168 -9.07 1.85 3.28
N ALA A 169 -7.92 1.21 3.12
CA ALA A 169 -7.00 1.49 2.03
C ALA A 169 -6.53 0.17 1.41
N SER A 170 -6.47 0.13 0.08
CA SER A 170 -5.88 -0.97 -0.67
C SER A 170 -4.66 -0.49 -1.44
N TYR A 171 -3.60 -1.30 -1.45
CA TYR A 171 -2.28 -0.99 -2.00
C TYR A 171 -2.01 -1.91 -3.18
N TRP A 172 -1.58 -1.35 -4.31
CA TRP A 172 -1.53 -2.01 -5.59
C TRP A 172 -0.18 -1.89 -6.26
N ALA A 173 0.29 -2.99 -6.86
CA ALA A 173 1.47 -3.00 -7.70
C ALA A 173 1.09 -3.31 -9.16
N LYS A 174 1.73 -2.62 -10.10
CA LYS A 174 1.58 -2.88 -11.52
C LYS A 174 2.23 -4.20 -11.86
N LEU A 175 1.47 -5.07 -12.53
CA LEU A 175 1.99 -6.34 -13.03
C LEU A 175 2.79 -6.15 -14.33
N PRO A 176 3.80 -7.00 -14.58
CA PRO A 176 4.41 -7.06 -15.89
C PRO A 176 3.39 -7.51 -16.95
N THR A 177 3.70 -7.28 -18.23
CA THR A 177 2.83 -7.72 -19.34
C THR A 177 2.38 -9.17 -19.13
N PRO A 178 1.06 -9.42 -19.06
CA PRO A 178 0.57 -10.74 -18.74
C PRO A 178 0.78 -11.73 -19.89
N LEU A 179 1.05 -12.98 -19.55
CA LEU A 179 1.13 -14.05 -20.55
C LEU A 179 -0.25 -14.35 -21.13
N LEU A 180 -1.25 -14.55 -20.29
CA LEU A 180 -2.66 -14.74 -20.67
C LEU A 180 -3.54 -13.56 -20.27
N GLY A 181 -3.45 -13.09 -19.02
CA GLY A 181 -4.12 -11.89 -18.55
C GLY A 181 -5.51 -12.12 -17.98
N VAL A 182 -5.66 -13.08 -17.09
CA VAL A 182 -6.89 -13.32 -16.32
C VAL A 182 -6.57 -13.40 -14.83
N HIS A 183 -7.46 -12.84 -14.01
CA HIS A 183 -7.53 -13.09 -12.57
C HIS A 183 -8.64 -14.13 -12.33
N ILE A 184 -8.33 -15.17 -11.62
CA ILE A 184 -9.22 -16.32 -11.45
C ILE A 184 -9.43 -16.67 -9.99
N ILE A 185 -10.55 -17.35 -9.71
CA ILE A 185 -10.87 -17.92 -8.41
C ILE A 185 -11.48 -19.31 -8.57
N LYS A 186 -11.23 -20.18 -7.61
CA LYS A 186 -11.95 -21.45 -7.49
C LYS A 186 -13.28 -21.21 -6.78
N LEU A 187 -14.37 -21.67 -7.38
CA LEU A 187 -15.67 -21.66 -6.73
C LEU A 187 -15.93 -23.00 -6.04
N ALA A 188 -16.43 -22.90 -4.83
CA ALA A 188 -17.00 -24.00 -4.08
C ALA A 188 -18.42 -23.63 -3.67
N SER A 189 -19.32 -24.59 -3.65
CA SER A 189 -20.65 -24.44 -3.05
C SER A 189 -20.72 -25.31 -1.80
N ARG A 190 -21.45 -24.85 -0.77
CA ARG A 190 -21.82 -25.72 0.33
C ARG A 190 -23.15 -26.37 -0.02
N ASP A 191 -23.20 -27.69 0.14
CA ASP A 191 -24.46 -28.42 0.08
C ASP A 191 -25.31 -27.97 1.26
N ALA A 192 -26.58 -27.63 1.00
CA ALA A 192 -27.47 -27.07 2.03
C ALA A 192 -27.89 -28.10 3.09
N GLU A 193 -27.83 -29.40 2.79
CA GLU A 193 -28.26 -30.46 3.68
C GLU A 193 -27.10 -31.08 4.48
N THR A 194 -25.94 -31.23 3.81
CA THR A 194 -24.78 -31.92 4.37
C THR A 194 -23.68 -31.00 4.88
N GLU A 195 -23.78 -29.68 4.65
CA GLU A 195 -22.75 -28.68 4.87
C GLU A 195 -21.39 -28.99 4.17
N GLN A 196 -21.33 -30.02 3.35
CA GLN A 196 -20.13 -30.41 2.65
C GLN A 196 -19.77 -29.39 1.57
N VAL A 197 -18.48 -29.13 1.44
CA VAL A 197 -17.95 -28.27 0.37
C VAL A 197 -17.88 -29.07 -0.92
N VAL A 198 -18.69 -28.67 -1.90
CA VAL A 198 -18.66 -29.25 -3.26
C VAL A 198 -17.89 -28.31 -4.17
N GLU A 199 -16.73 -28.74 -4.65
CA GLU A 199 -15.93 -27.98 -5.59
C GLU A 199 -16.61 -27.97 -6.98
N LYS A 200 -16.78 -26.77 -7.54
CA LYS A 200 -17.26 -26.62 -8.92
C LYS A 200 -16.11 -26.84 -9.89
N LYS A 201 -16.41 -27.46 -11.04
CA LYS A 201 -15.40 -27.62 -12.12
C LYS A 201 -14.98 -26.26 -12.66
N GLY A 202 -13.70 -26.17 -13.03
CA GLY A 202 -13.15 -25.01 -13.68
C GLY A 202 -12.76 -23.86 -12.71
N LEU A 203 -12.29 -22.76 -13.30
CA LEU A 203 -11.82 -21.57 -12.60
C LEU A 203 -12.61 -20.37 -13.09
N LYS A 204 -13.30 -19.68 -12.19
CA LYS A 204 -14.08 -18.49 -12.54
C LYS A 204 -13.16 -17.29 -12.78
N VAL A 205 -13.35 -16.61 -13.89
CA VAL A 205 -12.67 -15.35 -14.23
C VAL A 205 -13.29 -14.21 -13.42
N LEU A 206 -12.48 -13.57 -12.59
CA LEU A 206 -12.86 -12.36 -11.83
C LEU A 206 -12.68 -11.11 -12.67
N ALA A 207 -11.54 -11.01 -13.36
CA ALA A 207 -11.21 -9.91 -14.23
C ALA A 207 -10.34 -10.37 -15.40
N VAL A 208 -10.47 -9.66 -16.52
CA VAL A 208 -9.63 -9.85 -17.70
C VAL A 208 -8.81 -8.58 -17.91
N ILE A 209 -7.49 -8.72 -17.94
CA ILE A 209 -6.58 -7.59 -18.12
C ILE A 209 -6.76 -7.01 -19.54
N LYS A 210 -6.97 -5.71 -19.61
CA LYS A 210 -7.13 -4.99 -20.89
C LYS A 210 -5.93 -5.25 -21.81
N ASP A 211 -6.20 -5.36 -23.10
CA ASP A 211 -5.20 -5.60 -24.16
C ASP A 211 -4.40 -6.92 -24.04
N SER A 212 -4.77 -7.77 -23.09
CA SER A 212 -4.15 -9.07 -22.89
C SER A 212 -4.57 -10.10 -23.97
N PRO A 213 -3.85 -11.23 -24.09
CA PRO A 213 -4.29 -12.36 -24.92
C PRO A 213 -5.71 -12.84 -24.61
N ALA A 214 -6.09 -12.89 -23.34
CA ALA A 214 -7.43 -13.28 -22.91
C ALA A 214 -8.49 -12.27 -23.39
N ALA A 215 -8.23 -10.97 -23.26
CA ALA A 215 -9.13 -9.93 -23.74
C ALA A 215 -9.30 -10.01 -25.27
N LYS A 216 -8.19 -10.19 -26.01
CA LYS A 216 -8.21 -10.33 -27.48
C LYS A 216 -8.92 -11.61 -27.93
N ALA A 217 -8.90 -12.65 -27.13
CA ALA A 217 -9.64 -13.90 -27.37
C ALA A 217 -11.13 -13.80 -27.01
N GLY A 218 -11.60 -12.67 -26.47
CA GLY A 218 -12.99 -12.44 -26.12
C GLY A 218 -13.44 -13.08 -24.80
N LEU A 219 -12.51 -13.43 -23.91
CA LEU A 219 -12.83 -13.84 -22.54
C LEU A 219 -13.33 -12.63 -21.73
N LEU A 220 -14.26 -12.88 -20.85
CA LEU A 220 -14.90 -11.85 -20.02
C LEU A 220 -14.91 -12.27 -18.54
N SER A 221 -15.07 -11.28 -17.66
CA SER A 221 -15.40 -11.54 -16.26
C SER A 221 -16.69 -12.36 -16.16
N GLY A 222 -16.71 -13.34 -15.27
CA GLY A 222 -17.82 -14.27 -15.10
C GLY A 222 -17.69 -15.59 -15.87
N ASP A 223 -16.82 -15.69 -16.88
CA ASP A 223 -16.52 -16.96 -17.56
C ASP A 223 -15.94 -17.98 -16.59
N VAL A 224 -16.14 -19.26 -16.85
CA VAL A 224 -15.51 -20.35 -16.12
C VAL A 224 -14.57 -21.09 -17.06
N LEU A 225 -13.27 -20.95 -16.87
CA LEU A 225 -12.25 -21.65 -17.65
C LEU A 225 -12.26 -23.13 -17.27
N LEU A 226 -12.44 -24.01 -18.25
CA LEU A 226 -12.50 -25.44 -18.05
C LEU A 226 -11.20 -26.12 -18.46
N LYS A 227 -10.61 -25.68 -19.60
CA LYS A 227 -9.45 -26.34 -20.19
C LYS A 227 -8.63 -25.37 -21.05
N ILE A 228 -7.31 -25.54 -21.06
CA ILE A 228 -6.40 -24.84 -22.00
C ILE A 228 -5.64 -25.94 -22.77
N SER A 229 -5.79 -25.95 -24.09
CA SER A 229 -5.35 -27.01 -24.96
C SER A 229 -5.90 -28.36 -24.45
N ASP A 230 -5.03 -29.29 -24.07
CA ASP A 230 -5.44 -30.62 -23.56
C ASP A 230 -5.45 -30.73 -22.03
N VAL A 231 -5.20 -29.62 -21.30
CA VAL A 231 -5.07 -29.60 -19.85
C VAL A 231 -6.33 -29.06 -19.20
N GLU A 232 -7.00 -29.84 -18.36
CA GLU A 232 -8.11 -29.39 -17.52
C GLU A 232 -7.61 -28.49 -16.41
N LEU A 233 -8.43 -27.49 -16.05
CA LEU A 233 -8.14 -26.51 -15.00
C LEU A 233 -9.03 -26.80 -13.78
N ASN A 234 -8.43 -27.34 -12.73
CA ASN A 234 -9.15 -27.69 -11.52
C ASN A 234 -8.72 -26.81 -10.32
N LYS A 235 -7.48 -26.31 -10.32
CA LYS A 235 -6.91 -25.50 -9.23
C LYS A 235 -6.28 -24.24 -9.77
N PRO A 236 -6.41 -23.09 -9.09
CA PRO A 236 -5.82 -21.82 -9.51
C PRO A 236 -4.31 -21.89 -9.73
N GLU A 237 -3.60 -22.67 -8.91
CA GLU A 237 -2.16 -22.82 -8.95
C GLU A 237 -1.65 -23.44 -10.26
N GLU A 238 -2.51 -24.20 -10.97
CA GLU A 238 -2.18 -24.89 -12.20
C GLU A 238 -2.06 -23.94 -13.39
N LEU A 239 -2.78 -22.80 -13.36
CA LEU A 239 -2.86 -21.89 -14.50
C LEU A 239 -1.51 -21.25 -14.84
N SER A 240 -0.82 -20.69 -13.85
CA SER A 240 0.42 -19.94 -14.09
C SER A 240 1.55 -20.82 -14.68
N PRO A 241 1.85 -22.02 -14.15
CA PRO A 241 2.82 -22.93 -14.76
C PRO A 241 2.43 -23.35 -16.18
N LEU A 242 1.15 -23.66 -16.41
CA LEU A 242 0.63 -24.06 -17.72
C LEU A 242 0.83 -22.96 -18.77
N VAL A 243 0.41 -21.73 -18.44
CA VAL A 243 0.54 -20.59 -19.36
C VAL A 243 2.01 -20.27 -19.64
N ARG A 244 2.91 -20.41 -18.65
CA ARG A 244 4.37 -20.28 -18.87
C ARG A 244 4.91 -21.32 -19.85
N LYS A 245 4.43 -22.56 -19.80
CA LYS A 245 4.83 -23.62 -20.74
C LYS A 245 4.35 -23.36 -22.16
N LEU A 246 3.23 -22.65 -22.31
CA LEU A 246 2.58 -22.36 -23.58
C LEU A 246 2.95 -20.99 -24.18
N GLN A 247 4.00 -20.33 -23.67
CA GLN A 247 4.45 -19.02 -24.19
C GLN A 247 4.66 -19.05 -25.71
N GLY A 248 4.17 -18.01 -26.38
CA GLY A 248 4.29 -17.84 -27.83
C GLY A 248 3.39 -18.76 -28.65
N GLN A 249 2.62 -19.67 -28.02
CA GLN A 249 1.76 -20.61 -28.74
C GLN A 249 0.33 -20.08 -28.88
N ASN A 250 -0.33 -20.54 -29.93
CA ASN A 250 -1.77 -20.40 -30.08
C ASN A 250 -2.45 -21.56 -29.36
N VAL A 251 -3.34 -21.24 -28.44
CA VAL A 251 -4.04 -22.23 -27.62
C VAL A 251 -5.56 -22.14 -27.79
N ALA A 252 -6.24 -23.26 -27.66
CA ALA A 252 -7.68 -23.28 -27.48
C ALA A 252 -8.01 -23.24 -25.98
N ILE A 253 -8.95 -22.39 -25.61
CA ILE A 253 -9.43 -22.24 -24.23
C ILE A 253 -10.90 -22.64 -24.22
N GLU A 254 -11.21 -23.75 -23.59
CA GLU A 254 -12.59 -24.15 -23.34
C GLU A 254 -13.10 -23.43 -22.08
N TYR A 255 -14.24 -22.78 -22.20
CA TYR A 255 -14.86 -22.05 -21.11
C TYR A 255 -16.38 -22.13 -21.15
N GLU A 256 -17.01 -21.89 -20.02
CA GLU A 256 -18.45 -21.79 -19.88
C GLU A 256 -18.85 -20.33 -19.64
N ARG A 257 -19.87 -19.87 -20.38
CA ARG A 257 -20.50 -18.57 -20.22
C ARG A 257 -22.01 -18.74 -20.22
N GLY A 258 -22.68 -18.34 -19.13
CA GLY A 258 -24.13 -18.48 -19.01
C GLY A 258 -24.62 -19.90 -19.17
N GLY A 259 -23.88 -20.91 -18.70
CA GLY A 259 -24.21 -22.34 -18.83
C GLY A 259 -23.86 -22.97 -20.19
N ASN A 260 -23.38 -22.21 -21.17
CA ASN A 260 -22.99 -22.69 -22.47
C ASN A 260 -21.48 -22.89 -22.59
N LYS A 261 -21.04 -24.02 -23.13
CA LYS A 261 -19.63 -24.28 -23.43
C LYS A 261 -19.23 -23.56 -24.71
N ASN A 262 -18.09 -22.94 -24.68
CA ASN A 262 -17.50 -22.15 -25.76
C ASN A 262 -16.01 -22.45 -25.89
N ILE A 263 -15.42 -22.11 -27.03
CA ILE A 263 -13.98 -22.19 -27.28
C ILE A 263 -13.49 -20.85 -27.76
N ALA A 264 -12.49 -20.29 -27.08
CA ALA A 264 -11.73 -19.14 -27.52
C ALA A 264 -10.34 -19.56 -28.01
N LYS A 265 -9.76 -18.81 -28.95
CA LYS A 265 -8.39 -18.99 -29.40
C LYS A 265 -7.57 -17.81 -28.91
N ALA A 266 -6.52 -18.07 -28.15
CA ALA A 266 -5.63 -17.06 -27.63
C ALA A 266 -4.18 -17.33 -28.05
N GLN A 267 -3.45 -16.27 -28.43
CA GLN A 267 -2.01 -16.34 -28.58
C GLN A 267 -1.36 -15.90 -27.27
N ILE A 268 -0.72 -16.83 -26.56
CA ILE A 268 -0.04 -16.55 -25.30
C ILE A 268 1.16 -15.65 -25.58
N ASN A 269 1.31 -14.58 -24.81
CA ASN A 269 2.49 -13.70 -24.92
C ASN A 269 3.77 -14.44 -24.55
N THR A 270 4.90 -13.89 -24.98
CA THR A 270 6.25 -14.29 -24.53
C THR A 270 6.77 -13.29 -23.49
N ARG A 271 7.64 -13.74 -22.60
CA ARG A 271 8.41 -12.91 -21.66
C ARG A 271 9.88 -13.19 -21.84
#